data_6a3fba31b430a22b37702393fc99343a
#
_entry.id   6a3fba31b430a22b37702393fc99343a
#
_cell.length_a   1.000
_cell.length_b   1.000
_cell.length_c   1.000
_cell.angle_alpha   90.00
_cell.angle_beta   90.00
_cell.angle_gamma   90.00
#
_symmetry.space_group_name_H-M   'P 1'
#
loop_
_entity.id
_entity.type
_entity.pdbx_description
1 polymer ?
#
loop_
_entity_poly.entity_id
_entity_poly.type
_entity_poly.pdbx_seq_one_letter_code
_entity_poly.pdbx_strand_id
1 'polypeptide(L)'
;MYKKSNRIICIGLMFCMTSAMILGGCGQKSDSSGKIEIELVQYKPEAVKTFEKIEEEFNATHDNIHLTIESPNDAMTVLKTRFIREDAPDIIGIGGDVNFSNFIDSDMLMDISDYEGLDSIKQAYLDIDKALEFVPEDGVYAVPYVANAAG
;
A
#
# COMPACT_ATOMS: atom_id res chain seq x y z
N MET A 1 71.15 4.82 18.11
CA MET A 1 70.68 3.76 19.03
C MET A 1 69.21 3.96 19.32
N TYR A 2 68.38 2.99 18.92
CA TYR A 2 67.02 2.67 19.33
C TYR A 2 65.88 3.69 19.13
N LYS A 3 65.19 3.53 18.04
CA LYS A 3 63.82 4.03 17.82
C LYS A 3 62.96 2.88 17.29
N LYS A 4 62.44 2.07 18.21
CA LYS A 4 61.42 1.06 17.93
C LYS A 4 60.39 1.16 19.05
N SER A 5 59.15 1.38 18.70
CA SER A 5 57.96 1.09 19.49
C SER A 5 56.86 2.19 19.41
N ASN A 6 56.34 2.47 18.26
CA ASN A 6 55.06 3.16 18.19
C ASN A 6 54.16 2.69 17.02
N ARG A 7 54.46 1.47 16.47
CA ARG A 7 53.68 0.92 15.34
C ARG A 7 52.61 -0.11 15.72
N ILE A 8 52.49 -0.47 16.98
CA ILE A 8 51.63 -1.57 17.42
C ILE A 8 50.31 -1.03 18.04
N ILE A 9 50.21 0.25 18.41
CA ILE A 9 49.03 0.80 19.06
C ILE A 9 47.97 1.25 18.05
N CYS A 10 48.30 1.47 16.77
CA CYS A 10 47.32 1.91 15.75
C CYS A 10 46.53 0.79 15.09
N ILE A 11 46.86 -0.49 15.31
CA ILE A 11 46.15 -1.61 14.68
C ILE A 11 44.97 -2.13 15.52
N GLY A 12 44.97 -1.80 16.83
CA GLY A 12 43.92 -2.25 17.76
C GLY A 12 42.63 -1.44 17.77
N LEU A 13 42.61 -0.25 17.15
CA LEU A 13 41.46 0.67 17.18
C LEU A 13 40.61 0.67 15.92
N MET A 14 40.97 -0.10 14.89
CA MET A 14 40.28 -0.13 13.61
C MET A 14 39.36 -1.35 13.43
N PHE A 15 39.21 -2.20 14.44
CA PHE A 15 38.40 -3.43 14.32
C PHE A 15 37.10 -3.44 15.13
N CYS A 16 36.71 -2.31 15.70
CA CYS A 16 35.49 -2.21 16.53
C CYS A 16 34.35 -1.38 15.93
N MET A 17 34.38 -1.05 14.61
CA MET A 17 33.38 -0.20 13.96
C MET A 17 32.59 -0.87 12.82
N THR A 18 32.58 -2.20 12.73
CA THR A 18 31.86 -2.89 11.64
C THR A 18 30.84 -3.93 12.12
N SER A 19 30.08 -3.60 13.17
CA SER A 19 29.03 -4.52 13.65
C SER A 19 27.73 -3.84 14.06
N ALA A 20 27.24 -2.89 13.25
CA ALA A 20 25.94 -2.27 13.49
C ALA A 20 25.25 -1.85 12.19
N MET A 21 25.08 -2.77 11.23
CA MET A 21 24.21 -2.53 10.07
C MET A 21 23.64 -3.85 9.56
N ILE A 22 22.70 -4.45 10.27
CA ILE A 22 21.71 -5.35 9.67
C ILE A 22 20.51 -5.34 10.62
N LEU A 23 19.58 -4.44 10.43
CA LEU A 23 18.16 -4.55 10.76
C LEU A 23 17.44 -3.41 10.04
N GLY A 24 17.51 -3.47 8.69
CA GLY A 24 16.56 -2.78 7.82
C GLY A 24 15.28 -3.60 7.81
N GLY A 25 14.49 -3.50 8.87
CA GLY A 25 13.13 -4.00 8.88
C GLY A 25 12.30 -3.12 7.95
N CYS A 26 11.51 -3.73 7.08
CA CYS A 26 10.43 -3.08 6.35
C CYS A 26 9.67 -2.18 7.30
N GLY A 27 9.72 -0.88 7.03
CA GLY A 27 9.06 0.13 7.86
C GLY A 27 7.57 0.11 7.64
N GLN A 28 6.87 -0.76 8.33
CA GLN A 28 5.45 -0.55 8.57
C GLN A 28 5.34 0.69 9.46
N LYS A 29 4.68 1.73 8.96
CA LYS A 29 4.42 2.96 9.73
C LYS A 29 3.54 2.57 10.93
N SER A 30 4.12 2.42 12.11
CA SER A 30 3.36 2.34 13.34
C SER A 30 3.38 3.73 13.98
N ASP A 31 2.20 4.24 14.26
CA ASP A 31 2.05 5.45 15.08
C ASP A 31 2.58 5.21 16.50
N SER A 32 2.80 6.31 17.23
CA SER A 32 3.19 6.32 18.64
C SER A 32 2.20 5.57 19.56
N SER A 33 1.01 5.23 19.09
CA SER A 33 0.00 4.39 19.75
C SER A 33 0.27 2.89 19.67
N GLY A 34 1.20 2.44 18.81
CA GLY A 34 1.47 1.02 18.55
C GLY A 34 0.45 0.33 17.64
N LYS A 35 -0.48 1.08 17.05
CA LYS A 35 -1.42 0.59 16.04
C LYS A 35 -0.77 0.49 14.67
N ILE A 36 -1.32 -0.39 13.84
CA ILE A 36 -1.00 -0.46 12.41
C ILE A 36 -1.83 0.62 11.71
N GLU A 37 -1.17 1.57 11.06
CA GLU A 37 -1.84 2.57 10.25
C GLU A 37 -2.11 2.02 8.86
N ILE A 38 -3.35 2.14 8.38
CA ILE A 38 -3.78 1.78 7.02
C ILE A 38 -4.45 3.00 6.40
N GLU A 39 -4.02 3.35 5.20
CA GLU A 39 -4.56 4.46 4.45
C GLU A 39 -5.29 3.97 3.20
N LEU A 40 -6.52 4.46 3.01
CA LEU A 40 -7.32 4.27 1.82
C LEU A 40 -7.57 5.60 1.13
N VAL A 41 -7.21 5.71 -0.14
CA VAL A 41 -7.58 6.87 -0.99
C VAL A 41 -8.65 6.46 -1.99
N GLN A 42 -9.81 7.10 -1.97
CA GLN A 42 -10.94 6.78 -2.84
C GLN A 42 -11.32 7.95 -3.76
N TYR A 43 -11.92 7.66 -4.92
CA TYR A 43 -12.18 8.62 -6.00
C TYR A 43 -13.63 9.10 -6.12
N LYS A 44 -14.55 8.62 -5.27
CA LYS A 44 -16.00 8.94 -5.36
C LYS A 44 -16.36 10.09 -4.40
N PRO A 45 -16.38 11.34 -4.85
CA PRO A 45 -16.73 12.48 -3.98
C PRO A 45 -18.18 12.42 -3.49
N GLU A 46 -19.08 11.77 -4.22
CA GLU A 46 -20.46 11.55 -3.81
C GLU A 46 -20.61 10.58 -2.63
N ALA A 47 -19.61 9.77 -2.37
CA ALA A 47 -19.60 8.75 -1.32
C ALA A 47 -18.85 9.17 -0.04
N VAL A 48 -18.30 10.39 0.03
CA VAL A 48 -17.48 10.86 1.17
C VAL A 48 -18.12 10.56 2.51
N LYS A 49 -19.38 10.93 2.71
CA LYS A 49 -20.08 10.68 3.98
C LYS A 49 -20.23 9.19 4.32
N THR A 50 -20.30 8.34 3.32
CA THR A 50 -20.36 6.90 3.53
C THR A 50 -18.99 6.38 3.98
N PHE A 51 -17.93 6.86 3.38
CA PHE A 51 -16.56 6.48 3.75
C PHE A 51 -16.16 7.03 5.12
N GLU A 52 -16.53 8.25 5.48
CA GLU A 52 -16.35 8.80 6.83
C GLU A 52 -17.01 7.90 7.89
N LYS A 53 -18.22 7.41 7.62
CA LYS A 53 -18.92 6.49 8.53
C LYS A 53 -18.23 5.11 8.61
N ILE A 54 -17.73 4.58 7.48
CA ILE A 54 -16.98 3.33 7.45
C ILE A 54 -15.70 3.46 8.28
N GLU A 55 -14.96 4.55 8.12
CA GLU A 55 -13.75 4.85 8.89
C GLU A 55 -14.06 4.89 10.40
N GLU A 56 -15.11 5.63 10.80
CA GLU A 56 -15.54 5.73 12.19
C GLU A 56 -15.90 4.35 12.78
N GLU A 57 -16.75 3.57 12.07
CA GLU A 57 -17.19 2.25 12.51
C GLU A 57 -16.03 1.25 12.57
N PHE A 58 -15.12 1.29 11.59
CA PHE A 58 -13.94 0.44 11.57
C PHE A 58 -13.03 0.73 12.77
N ASN A 59 -12.69 2.00 12.97
CA ASN A 59 -11.81 2.42 14.06
C ASN A 59 -12.41 2.19 15.46
N ALA A 60 -13.74 2.18 15.58
CA ALA A 60 -14.43 1.87 16.81
C ALA A 60 -14.40 0.36 17.16
N THR A 61 -14.15 -0.51 16.20
CA THR A 61 -14.22 -1.98 16.36
C THR A 61 -12.85 -2.66 16.26
N HIS A 62 -11.78 -1.93 15.89
CA HIS A 62 -10.44 -2.47 15.70
C HIS A 62 -9.42 -1.71 16.55
N ASP A 63 -9.01 -2.31 17.67
CA ASP A 63 -8.09 -1.67 18.63
C ASP A 63 -6.63 -1.64 18.17
N ASN A 64 -6.25 -2.54 17.28
CA ASN A 64 -4.86 -2.73 16.82
C ASN A 64 -4.58 -2.16 15.43
N ILE A 65 -5.59 -1.67 14.73
CA ILE A 65 -5.49 -1.06 13.39
C ILE A 65 -6.16 0.31 13.45
N HIS A 66 -5.59 1.27 12.77
CA HIS A 66 -6.20 2.57 12.54
C HIS A 66 -6.33 2.80 11.04
N LEU A 67 -7.55 2.99 10.57
CA LEU A 67 -7.86 3.26 9.17
C LEU A 67 -8.09 4.76 8.99
N THR A 68 -7.45 5.34 7.99
CA THR A 68 -7.69 6.69 7.50
C THR A 68 -8.19 6.64 6.07
N ILE A 69 -9.29 7.33 5.77
CA ILE A 69 -9.87 7.35 4.42
C ILE A 69 -9.83 8.76 3.85
N GLU A 70 -9.06 8.95 2.80
CA GLU A 70 -9.01 10.21 2.06
C GLU A 70 -9.89 10.18 0.82
N SER A 71 -10.62 11.28 0.59
CA SER A 71 -11.54 11.44 -0.54
C SER A 71 -11.25 12.74 -1.30
N PRO A 72 -10.07 12.89 -1.92
CA PRO A 72 -9.73 14.13 -2.61
C PRO A 72 -10.55 14.32 -3.89
N ASN A 73 -10.85 15.58 -4.24
CA ASN A 73 -11.64 15.92 -5.43
C ASN A 73 -11.01 15.41 -6.74
N ASP A 74 -9.67 15.33 -6.79
CA ASP A 74 -8.92 14.79 -7.92
C ASP A 74 -8.03 13.63 -7.45
N ALA A 75 -8.67 12.55 -7.01
CA ALA A 75 -8.01 11.38 -6.48
C ALA A 75 -6.98 10.78 -7.46
N MET A 76 -7.29 10.79 -8.76
CA MET A 76 -6.38 10.20 -9.75
C MET A 76 -5.07 10.97 -9.89
N THR A 77 -5.11 12.31 -9.85
CA THR A 77 -3.89 13.13 -9.85
C THR A 77 -3.10 12.96 -8.56
N VAL A 78 -3.80 12.87 -7.41
CA VAL A 78 -3.16 12.60 -6.12
C VAL A 78 -2.47 11.25 -6.14
N LEU A 79 -3.14 10.17 -6.53
CA LEU A 79 -2.60 8.82 -6.60
C LEU A 79 -1.37 8.74 -7.52
N LYS A 80 -1.47 9.25 -8.77
CA LYS A 80 -0.34 9.27 -9.70
C LYS A 80 0.87 10.01 -9.13
N THR A 81 0.65 11.13 -8.44
CA THR A 81 1.72 11.90 -7.80
C THR A 81 2.37 11.12 -6.66
N ARG A 82 1.56 10.44 -5.84
CA ARG A 82 2.04 9.64 -4.71
C ARG A 82 2.81 8.40 -5.18
N PHE A 83 2.34 7.71 -6.22
CA PHE A 83 3.08 6.60 -6.83
C PHE A 83 4.47 7.02 -7.34
N ILE A 84 4.57 8.17 -8.02
CA ILE A 84 5.87 8.70 -8.51
C ILE A 84 6.82 9.01 -7.33
N ARG A 85 6.29 9.37 -6.17
CA ARG A 85 7.07 9.70 -4.97
C ARG A 85 7.37 8.49 -4.09
N GLU A 86 6.96 7.29 -4.49
CA GLU A 86 7.06 6.08 -3.67
C GLU A 86 6.35 6.23 -2.30
N ASP A 87 5.27 7.00 -2.28
CA ASP A 87 4.43 7.29 -1.10
C ASP A 87 2.98 6.86 -1.38
N ALA A 88 2.82 5.64 -1.91
CA ALA A 88 1.50 5.09 -2.23
C ALA A 88 0.69 4.82 -0.95
N PRO A 89 -0.64 5.02 -0.97
CA PRO A 89 -1.50 4.54 0.10
C PRO A 89 -1.57 2.99 0.08
N ASP A 90 -1.98 2.40 1.20
CA ASP A 90 -2.10 0.94 1.31
C ASP A 90 -3.24 0.38 0.45
N ILE A 91 -4.33 1.15 0.33
CA ILE A 91 -5.53 0.77 -0.43
C ILE A 91 -5.94 1.94 -1.33
N ILE A 92 -6.33 1.63 -2.57
CA ILE A 92 -6.89 2.61 -3.49
C ILE A 92 -8.30 2.21 -3.93
N GLY A 93 -9.22 3.18 -3.94
CA GLY A 93 -10.54 3.05 -4.54
C GLY A 93 -10.58 3.81 -5.85
N ILE A 94 -10.61 3.09 -6.96
CA ILE A 94 -10.59 3.64 -8.33
C ILE A 94 -11.70 3.05 -9.18
N GLY A 95 -11.95 3.63 -10.36
CA GLY A 95 -12.87 3.07 -11.34
C GLY A 95 -12.21 1.94 -12.16
N GLY A 96 -13.05 1.03 -12.67
CA GLY A 96 -12.62 0.03 -13.62
C GLY A 96 -12.47 0.63 -15.03
N ASP A 97 -11.46 1.45 -15.22
CA ASP A 97 -11.15 2.14 -16.47
C ASP A 97 -9.67 1.94 -16.86
N VAL A 98 -9.22 2.65 -17.88
CA VAL A 98 -7.84 2.59 -18.36
C VAL A 98 -6.80 2.86 -17.27
N ASN A 99 -7.12 3.61 -16.22
CA ASN A 99 -6.16 3.84 -15.13
C ASN A 99 -5.94 2.58 -14.31
N PHE A 100 -6.98 1.77 -14.08
CA PHE A 100 -6.85 0.47 -13.43
C PHE A 100 -5.90 -0.44 -14.22
N SER A 101 -6.13 -0.58 -15.54
CA SER A 101 -5.24 -1.36 -16.40
C SER A 101 -3.80 -0.86 -16.38
N ASN A 102 -3.60 0.47 -16.46
CA ASN A 102 -2.27 1.07 -16.41
C ASN A 102 -1.54 0.82 -15.08
N PHE A 103 -2.27 0.79 -13.97
CA PHE A 103 -1.67 0.50 -12.66
C PHE A 103 -1.23 -0.97 -12.56
N ILE A 104 -1.98 -1.90 -13.16
CA ILE A 104 -1.59 -3.31 -13.24
C ILE A 104 -0.34 -3.46 -14.11
N ASP A 105 -0.35 -2.88 -15.32
CA ASP A 105 0.75 -2.95 -16.28
C ASP A 105 2.06 -2.33 -15.74
N SER A 106 1.94 -1.44 -14.78
CA SER A 106 3.07 -0.77 -14.11
C SER A 106 3.46 -1.40 -12.77
N ASP A 107 2.98 -2.59 -12.44
CA ASP A 107 3.24 -3.29 -11.17
C ASP A 107 2.88 -2.46 -9.91
N MET A 108 1.89 -1.58 -10.03
CA MET A 108 1.45 -0.71 -8.92
C MET A 108 0.37 -1.34 -8.04
N LEU A 109 -0.24 -2.44 -8.49
CA LEU A 109 -1.26 -3.18 -7.75
C LEU A 109 -0.77 -4.58 -7.44
N MET A 110 -1.05 -5.03 -6.24
CA MET A 110 -0.72 -6.38 -5.79
C MET A 110 -1.74 -7.38 -6.33
N ASP A 111 -1.29 -8.53 -6.82
CA ASP A 111 -2.15 -9.67 -7.09
C ASP A 111 -2.68 -10.23 -5.76
N ILE A 112 -4.00 -10.26 -5.63
CA ILE A 112 -4.72 -10.74 -4.44
C ILE A 112 -5.45 -12.07 -4.69
N SER A 113 -5.04 -12.84 -5.71
CA SER A 113 -5.69 -14.10 -6.08
C SER A 113 -5.81 -15.09 -4.91
N ASP A 114 -4.87 -15.05 -3.96
CA ASP A 114 -4.84 -15.91 -2.78
C ASP A 114 -5.65 -15.34 -1.60
N TYR A 115 -6.35 -14.22 -1.77
CA TYR A 115 -7.13 -13.61 -0.69
C TYR A 115 -8.42 -14.40 -0.43
N GLU A 116 -8.54 -14.98 0.76
CA GLU A 116 -9.69 -15.82 1.16
C GLU A 116 -11.06 -15.11 1.06
N GLY A 117 -11.07 -13.77 1.17
CA GLY A 117 -12.29 -12.96 1.05
C GLY A 117 -12.94 -12.96 -0.34
N LEU A 118 -12.20 -13.35 -1.39
CA LEU A 118 -12.71 -13.39 -2.77
C LEU A 118 -13.87 -14.38 -2.93
N ASP A 119 -13.90 -15.45 -2.17
CA ASP A 119 -14.98 -16.45 -2.20
C ASP A 119 -16.34 -15.87 -1.82
N SER A 120 -16.36 -14.74 -1.11
CA SER A 120 -17.58 -14.03 -0.73
C SER A 120 -18.14 -13.14 -1.85
N ILE A 121 -17.35 -12.90 -2.89
CA ILE A 121 -17.69 -12.00 -4.01
C ILE A 121 -18.33 -12.84 -5.11
N LYS A 122 -19.41 -12.32 -5.69
CA LYS A 122 -20.04 -12.99 -6.83
C LYS A 122 -19.08 -13.04 -8.01
N GLN A 123 -18.90 -14.23 -8.55
CA GLN A 123 -17.99 -14.47 -9.68
C GLN A 123 -18.23 -13.52 -10.87
N ALA A 124 -19.48 -13.18 -11.17
CA ALA A 124 -19.82 -12.25 -12.25
C ALA A 124 -19.18 -10.85 -12.09
N TYR A 125 -18.88 -10.39 -10.87
CA TYR A 125 -18.19 -9.12 -10.66
C TYR A 125 -16.68 -9.27 -10.86
N LEU A 126 -16.10 -10.37 -10.41
CA LEU A 126 -14.69 -10.68 -10.66
C LEU A 126 -14.41 -10.89 -12.15
N ASP A 127 -15.36 -11.50 -12.89
CA ASP A 127 -15.26 -11.70 -14.33
C ASP A 127 -15.28 -10.35 -15.08
N ILE A 128 -16.02 -9.35 -14.57
CA ILE A 128 -16.02 -7.98 -15.13
C ILE A 128 -14.64 -7.36 -14.98
N ASP A 129 -14.03 -7.45 -13.80
CA ASP A 129 -12.70 -6.89 -13.58
C ASP A 129 -11.64 -7.55 -14.46
N LYS A 130 -11.74 -8.88 -14.67
CA LYS A 130 -10.86 -9.60 -15.59
C LYS A 130 -11.11 -9.27 -17.07
N ALA A 131 -12.30 -8.83 -17.42
CA ALA A 131 -12.62 -8.41 -18.78
C ALA A 131 -12.10 -7.02 -19.14
N LEU A 132 -11.51 -6.29 -18.18
CA LEU A 132 -10.86 -5.02 -18.46
C LEU A 132 -9.57 -5.24 -19.25
N GLU A 133 -9.25 -4.27 -20.10
CA GLU A 133 -8.06 -4.32 -20.95
C GLU A 133 -6.79 -4.38 -20.08
N PHE A 134 -5.79 -5.17 -20.49
CA PHE A 134 -4.51 -5.41 -19.81
C PHE A 134 -4.55 -6.14 -18.47
N VAL A 135 -5.70 -6.60 -18.01
CA VAL A 135 -5.75 -7.43 -16.81
C VAL A 135 -5.31 -8.86 -17.16
N PRO A 136 -4.27 -9.42 -16.50
CA PRO A 136 -3.85 -10.80 -16.71
C PRO A 136 -4.97 -11.79 -16.36
N GLU A 137 -5.16 -12.84 -17.16
CA GLU A 137 -6.24 -13.82 -16.97
C GLU A 137 -6.17 -14.52 -15.60
N ASP A 138 -4.97 -14.78 -15.11
CA ASP A 138 -4.74 -15.50 -13.87
C ASP A 138 -4.70 -14.59 -12.63
N GLY A 139 -4.63 -13.25 -12.82
CA GLY A 139 -4.52 -12.28 -11.74
C GLY A 139 -5.87 -11.78 -11.23
N VAL A 140 -5.92 -11.40 -9.95
CA VAL A 140 -7.00 -10.63 -9.33
C VAL A 140 -6.37 -9.42 -8.66
N TYR A 141 -6.69 -8.23 -9.15
CA TYR A 141 -6.05 -6.97 -8.71
C TYR A 141 -7.01 -6.00 -8.04
N ALA A 142 -8.29 -6.35 -7.95
CA ALA A 142 -9.29 -5.50 -7.31
C ALA A 142 -10.41 -6.32 -6.65
N VAL A 143 -11.03 -5.70 -5.65
CA VAL A 143 -12.29 -6.14 -5.06
C VAL A 143 -13.37 -5.18 -5.55
N PRO A 144 -14.33 -5.64 -6.38
CA PRO A 144 -15.41 -4.78 -6.86
C PRO A 144 -16.37 -4.44 -5.71
N TYR A 145 -16.37 -3.20 -5.27
CA TYR A 145 -17.22 -2.71 -4.18
C TYR A 145 -18.45 -1.94 -4.67
N VAL A 146 -18.49 -1.60 -5.95
CA VAL A 146 -19.62 -0.91 -6.57
C VAL A 146 -19.74 -1.33 -8.04
N ALA A 147 -20.95 -1.52 -8.53
CA ALA A 147 -21.22 -1.75 -9.95
C ALA A 147 -22.15 -0.65 -10.49
N ASN A 148 -21.79 -0.07 -11.64
CA ASN A 148 -22.62 0.85 -12.38
C ASN A 148 -23.10 0.17 -13.67
N ALA A 149 -24.39 0.31 -13.98
CA ALA A 149 -24.92 -0.01 -15.29
C ALA A 149 -25.02 1.28 -16.11
N ALA A 150 -24.26 1.37 -17.19
CA ALA A 150 -24.44 2.41 -18.19
C ALA A 150 -25.47 1.90 -19.23
N GLY A 151 -26.59 2.59 -19.34
CA GLY A 151 -27.62 2.33 -20.36
C GLY A 151 -27.58 3.37 -21.48
#